data_1eeaf78dec89f25ce9bde7a7d586b4ab
#
_entry.id   1eeaf78dec89f25ce9bde7a7d586b4ab
#
_cell.length_a   1.000
_cell.length_b   1.000
_cell.length_c   1.000
_cell.angle_alpha   90.00
_cell.angle_beta   90.00
_cell.angle_gamma   90.00
#
_symmetry.space_group_name_H-M   'P 1'
#
loop_
_entity.id
_entity.type
_entity.pdbx_description
1 polymer ?
#
loop_
_entity_poly.entity_id
_entity_poly.type
_entity_poly.pdbx_seq_one_letter_code
_entity_poly.pdbx_strand_id
1 'polypeptide(L)'
;MLHDGHPHAAALILGRAKLLEPDKASIREALGRALFMSGRAARARREFTKAVALNPSDDYAHFALALACERTGQRQRALGHAKLANALVPGVSHYERVVARLSGAGRS
;
A
#
# COMPACT_ATOMS: atom_id res chain seq x y z
N MET A 1 17.63 -11.38 2.35
CA MET A 1 16.31 -11.46 1.70
C MET A 1 15.37 -10.48 2.33
N LEU A 2 14.63 -9.78 1.52
CA LEU A 2 13.72 -8.77 2.04
C LEU A 2 12.31 -9.29 2.24
N HIS A 3 12.09 -10.56 1.99
CA HIS A 3 10.79 -11.18 2.18
C HIS A 3 10.81 -12.09 3.41
N ASP A 4 9.73 -12.75 3.65
CA ASP A 4 9.57 -13.72 4.72
C ASP A 4 9.66 -13.06 6.08
N GLY A 5 10.37 -13.63 6.99
CA GLY A 5 10.34 -13.22 8.37
C GLY A 5 11.18 -12.02 8.75
N HIS A 6 11.61 -11.19 7.79
CA HIS A 6 12.55 -10.12 8.11
C HIS A 6 12.05 -8.70 7.75
N PRO A 7 10.75 -8.37 8.00
CA PRO A 7 10.26 -7.04 7.61
C PRO A 7 10.88 -5.90 8.40
N HIS A 8 11.26 -6.11 9.66
CA HIS A 8 11.92 -5.06 10.43
C HIS A 8 13.28 -4.71 9.86
N ALA A 9 14.07 -5.73 9.51
CA ALA A 9 15.37 -5.51 8.90
C ALA A 9 15.22 -4.85 7.54
N ALA A 10 14.25 -5.29 6.75
CA ALA A 10 13.96 -4.69 5.45
C ALA A 10 13.60 -3.21 5.61
N ALA A 11 12.80 -2.86 6.61
CA ALA A 11 12.41 -1.47 6.83
C ALA A 11 13.62 -0.60 7.15
N LEU A 12 14.58 -1.11 7.93
CA LEU A 12 15.78 -0.34 8.23
C LEU A 12 16.63 -0.09 6.99
N ILE A 13 16.83 -1.11 6.18
CA ILE A 13 17.63 -0.98 4.96
C ILE A 13 16.94 -0.04 3.96
N LEU A 14 15.65 -0.22 3.78
CA LEU A 14 14.89 0.60 2.83
C LEU A 14 14.73 2.03 3.32
N GLY A 15 14.71 2.24 4.62
CA GLY A 15 14.70 3.58 5.19
C GLY A 15 15.96 4.34 4.84
N ARG A 16 17.10 3.66 4.85
CA ARG A 16 18.37 4.27 4.41
C ARG A 16 18.37 4.55 2.92
N ALA A 17 17.85 3.60 2.12
CA ALA A 17 17.75 3.80 0.68
C ALA A 17 16.87 5.01 0.35
N LYS A 18 15.79 5.20 1.10
CA LYS A 18 14.90 6.35 0.92
C LYS A 18 15.65 7.66 1.12
N LEU A 19 16.54 7.70 2.11
CA LEU A 19 17.32 8.93 2.36
C LEU A 19 18.24 9.28 1.19
N LEU A 20 18.73 8.26 0.49
CA LEU A 20 19.59 8.48 -0.67
C LEU A 20 18.82 8.82 -1.93
N GLU A 21 17.62 8.24 -2.08
CA GLU A 21 16.79 8.44 -3.27
C GLU A 21 15.35 8.67 -2.86
N PRO A 22 15.04 9.85 -2.29
CA PRO A 22 13.71 10.08 -1.70
C PRO A 22 12.56 10.10 -2.70
N ASP A 23 12.84 10.29 -3.98
CA ASP A 23 11.81 10.36 -5.01
C ASP A 23 11.72 9.11 -5.86
N LYS A 24 12.30 8.00 -5.39
CA LYS A 24 12.19 6.74 -6.11
C LYS A 24 10.98 5.96 -5.61
N ALA A 25 9.95 5.87 -6.45
CA ALA A 25 8.67 5.27 -6.07
C ALA A 25 8.83 3.82 -5.61
N SER A 26 9.69 3.04 -6.27
CA SER A 26 9.86 1.63 -5.92
C SER A 26 10.44 1.44 -4.51
N ILE A 27 11.30 2.35 -4.06
CA ILE A 27 11.85 2.30 -2.70
C ILE A 27 10.76 2.65 -1.70
N ARG A 28 9.95 3.67 -1.97
CA ARG A 28 8.84 4.03 -1.10
C ARG A 28 7.84 2.89 -0.96
N GLU A 29 7.52 2.25 -2.08
CA GLU A 29 6.59 1.12 -2.07
C GLU A 29 7.16 -0.06 -1.28
N ALA A 30 8.42 -0.40 -1.50
CA ALA A 30 9.06 -1.51 -0.79
C ALA A 30 9.14 -1.22 0.72
N LEU A 31 9.47 0.01 1.09
CA LEU A 31 9.50 0.41 2.49
C LEU A 31 8.11 0.33 3.10
N GLY A 32 7.09 0.81 2.39
CA GLY A 32 5.71 0.71 2.85
C GLY A 32 5.31 -0.73 3.12
N ARG A 33 5.67 -1.64 2.21
CA ARG A 33 5.35 -3.05 2.38
C ARG A 33 6.04 -3.64 3.61
N ALA A 34 7.32 -3.33 3.80
CA ALA A 34 8.06 -3.81 4.97
C ALA A 34 7.46 -3.27 6.27
N LEU A 35 7.07 -2.00 6.28
CA LEU A 35 6.43 -1.40 7.45
C LEU A 35 5.08 -2.04 7.74
N PHE A 36 4.29 -2.27 6.68
CA PHE A 36 2.98 -2.89 6.84
C PHE A 36 3.11 -4.29 7.43
N MET A 37 4.05 -5.07 6.91
CA MET A 37 4.27 -6.44 7.37
C MET A 37 4.83 -6.48 8.79
N SER A 38 5.49 -5.42 9.24
CA SER A 38 5.98 -5.35 10.60
C SER A 38 4.98 -4.71 11.57
N GLY A 39 3.75 -4.50 11.13
CA GLY A 39 2.68 -3.98 11.98
C GLY A 39 2.63 -2.47 12.11
N ARG A 40 3.37 -1.75 11.28
CA ARG A 40 3.43 -0.29 11.34
C ARG A 40 2.58 0.32 10.23
N ALA A 41 1.28 0.08 10.30
CA ALA A 41 0.38 0.43 9.21
C ALA A 41 0.30 1.94 8.95
N ALA A 42 0.37 2.77 9.98
CA ALA A 42 0.30 4.21 9.79
C ALA A 42 1.52 4.73 9.04
N ARG A 43 2.71 4.24 9.37
CA ARG A 43 3.91 4.61 8.63
C ARG A 43 3.88 4.06 7.21
N ALA A 44 3.39 2.84 7.06
CA ALA A 44 3.23 2.23 5.74
C ALA A 44 2.31 3.09 4.86
N ARG A 45 1.20 3.57 5.43
CA ARG A 45 0.27 4.42 4.70
C ARG A 45 0.98 5.67 4.16
N ARG A 46 1.83 6.29 4.97
CA ARG A 46 2.55 7.48 4.54
C ARG A 46 3.51 7.18 3.40
N GLU A 47 4.21 6.05 3.46
CA GLU A 47 5.12 5.67 2.38
C GLU A 47 4.38 5.32 1.11
N PHE A 48 3.27 4.59 1.22
CA PHE A 48 2.45 4.28 0.05
C PHE A 48 1.82 5.53 -0.56
N THR A 49 1.43 6.49 0.27
CA THR A 49 0.91 7.76 -0.22
C THR A 49 1.94 8.47 -1.08
N LYS A 50 3.18 8.47 -0.63
CA LYS A 50 4.27 9.08 -1.40
C LYS A 50 4.52 8.30 -2.69
N ALA A 51 4.45 6.97 -2.61
CA ALA A 51 4.67 6.13 -3.79
C ALA A 51 3.64 6.42 -4.88
N VAL A 52 2.34 6.53 -4.52
CA VAL A 52 1.32 6.81 -5.52
C VAL A 52 1.42 8.23 -6.05
N ALA A 53 1.91 9.18 -5.24
CA ALA A 53 2.16 10.53 -5.72
C ALA A 53 3.27 10.54 -6.78
N LEU A 54 4.29 9.71 -6.58
CA LEU A 54 5.42 9.62 -7.52
C LEU A 54 5.07 8.83 -8.77
N ASN A 55 4.18 7.84 -8.65
CA ASN A 55 3.78 6.99 -9.77
C ASN A 55 2.28 6.68 -9.68
N PRO A 56 1.43 7.61 -10.14
CA PRO A 56 -0.03 7.47 -9.96
C PRO A 56 -0.67 6.32 -10.72
N SER A 57 0.02 5.73 -11.70
CA SER A 57 -0.53 4.63 -12.48
C SER A 57 -0.13 3.26 -11.96
N ASP A 58 0.54 3.19 -10.83
CA ASP A 58 0.94 1.92 -10.23
C ASP A 58 -0.25 1.34 -9.47
N ASP A 59 -0.90 0.36 -10.07
CA ASP A 59 -2.08 -0.27 -9.48
C ASP A 59 -1.78 -0.91 -8.13
N TYR A 60 -0.64 -1.60 -8.03
CA TYR A 60 -0.28 -2.25 -6.78
C TYR A 60 -0.09 -1.25 -5.64
N ALA A 61 0.53 -0.09 -5.93
CA ALA A 61 0.74 0.92 -4.91
C ALA A 61 -0.59 1.47 -4.38
N HIS A 62 -1.58 1.66 -5.28
CA HIS A 62 -2.91 2.06 -4.84
C HIS A 62 -3.58 0.98 -3.99
N PHE A 63 -3.43 -0.29 -4.39
CA PHE A 63 -4.01 -1.39 -3.64
C PHE A 63 -3.36 -1.48 -2.24
N ALA A 64 -2.04 -1.39 -2.18
CA ALA A 64 -1.33 -1.43 -0.90
C ALA A 64 -1.73 -0.26 0.00
N LEU A 65 -1.89 0.92 -0.59
CA LEU A 65 -2.36 2.09 0.16
C LEU A 65 -3.77 1.85 0.69
N ALA A 66 -4.64 1.22 -0.12
CA ALA A 66 -5.98 0.89 0.33
C ALA A 66 -5.95 0.01 1.59
N LEU A 67 -5.10 -1.02 1.59
CA LEU A 67 -4.99 -1.90 2.75
C LEU A 67 -4.46 -1.15 3.98
N ALA A 68 -3.49 -0.27 3.80
CA ALA A 68 -2.96 0.51 4.91
C ALA A 68 -3.98 1.52 5.43
N CYS A 69 -4.75 2.13 4.55
CA CYS A 69 -5.83 3.02 4.95
C CYS A 69 -6.90 2.27 5.74
N GLU A 70 -7.27 1.08 5.27
CA GLU A 70 -8.25 0.27 5.98
C GLU A 70 -7.74 -0.09 7.38
N ARG A 71 -6.50 -0.52 7.48
CA ARG A 71 -5.90 -0.92 8.74
C ARG A 71 -5.84 0.23 9.73
N THR A 72 -5.76 1.47 9.25
CA THR A 72 -5.67 2.67 10.09
C THR A 72 -7.01 3.39 10.22
N GLY A 73 -8.11 2.75 9.86
CA GLY A 73 -9.45 3.29 10.08
C GLY A 73 -9.91 4.31 9.06
N GLN A 74 -9.24 4.46 7.94
CA GLN A 74 -9.61 5.43 6.91
C GLN A 74 -10.34 4.72 5.77
N ARG A 75 -11.55 4.27 6.08
CA ARG A 75 -12.30 3.40 5.18
C ARG A 75 -12.64 4.04 3.84
N GLN A 76 -13.02 5.33 3.83
CA GLN A 76 -13.37 6.01 2.59
C GLN A 76 -12.16 6.16 1.67
N ARG A 77 -11.02 6.52 2.24
CA ARG A 77 -9.78 6.60 1.44
C ARG A 77 -9.38 5.23 0.93
N ALA A 78 -9.56 4.20 1.77
CA ALA A 78 -9.25 2.83 1.36
C ALA A 78 -10.10 2.43 0.16
N LEU A 79 -11.39 2.72 0.19
CA LEU A 79 -12.28 2.40 -0.92
C LEU A 79 -11.86 3.12 -2.20
N GLY A 80 -11.52 4.41 -2.08
CA GLY A 80 -11.09 5.19 -3.23
C GLY A 80 -9.87 4.60 -3.91
N HIS A 81 -8.86 4.22 -3.14
CA HIS A 81 -7.64 3.66 -3.72
C HIS A 81 -7.86 2.24 -4.24
N ALA A 82 -8.71 1.45 -3.59
CA ALA A 82 -9.04 0.11 -4.10
C ALA A 82 -9.75 0.22 -5.46
N LYS A 83 -10.64 1.18 -5.60
CA LYS A 83 -11.31 1.43 -6.89
C LYS A 83 -10.32 1.87 -7.96
N LEU A 84 -9.34 2.70 -7.59
CA LEU A 84 -8.31 3.13 -8.53
C LEU A 84 -7.47 1.94 -9.00
N ALA A 85 -7.07 1.07 -8.08
CA ALA A 85 -6.33 -0.13 -8.46
C ALA A 85 -7.12 -0.98 -9.44
N ASN A 86 -8.40 -1.20 -9.15
CA ASN A 86 -9.27 -2.00 -10.00
C ASN A 86 -9.51 -1.35 -11.37
N ALA A 87 -9.55 -0.02 -11.42
CA ALA A 87 -9.72 0.69 -12.68
C ALA A 87 -8.44 0.65 -13.52
N LEU A 88 -7.29 0.74 -12.88
CA LEU A 88 -6.01 0.69 -13.59
C LEU A 88 -5.75 -0.68 -14.19
N VAL A 89 -6.08 -1.75 -13.47
CA VAL A 89 -5.91 -3.12 -13.97
C VAL A 89 -7.17 -3.90 -13.63
N PRO A 90 -8.16 -3.89 -14.53
CA PRO A 90 -9.41 -4.62 -14.30
C PRO A 90 -9.18 -6.13 -14.31
N GLY A 91 -9.99 -6.85 -13.53
CA GLY A 91 -9.98 -8.31 -13.54
C GLY A 91 -9.04 -8.95 -12.54
N VAL A 92 -8.38 -8.17 -11.70
CA VAL A 92 -7.56 -8.72 -10.61
C VAL A 92 -8.50 -9.06 -9.47
N SER A 93 -8.65 -10.34 -9.18
CA SER A 93 -9.70 -10.79 -8.26
C SER A 93 -9.55 -10.23 -6.85
N HIS A 94 -8.33 -10.09 -6.34
CA HIS A 94 -8.18 -9.54 -4.99
C HIS A 94 -8.46 -8.04 -4.93
N TYR A 95 -8.28 -7.30 -6.03
CA TYR A 95 -8.72 -5.90 -6.08
C TYR A 95 -10.24 -5.83 -6.01
N GLU A 96 -10.91 -6.68 -6.78
CA GLU A 96 -12.37 -6.70 -6.82
C GLU A 96 -12.95 -7.06 -5.45
N ARG A 97 -12.33 -8.03 -4.77
CA ARG A 97 -12.79 -8.44 -3.44
C ARG A 97 -12.68 -7.31 -2.43
N VAL A 98 -11.58 -6.56 -2.48
CA VAL A 98 -11.40 -5.46 -1.54
C VAL A 98 -12.39 -4.34 -1.83
N VAL A 99 -12.63 -4.01 -3.10
CA VAL A 99 -13.65 -3.02 -3.45
C VAL A 99 -15.01 -3.45 -2.91
N ALA A 100 -15.39 -4.71 -3.13
CA ALA A 100 -16.69 -5.22 -2.67
C ALA A 100 -16.80 -5.14 -1.14
N ARG A 101 -15.76 -5.56 -0.43
CA ARG A 101 -15.76 -5.54 1.03
C ARG A 101 -15.85 -4.13 1.57
N LEU A 102 -15.06 -3.21 1.01
CA LEU A 102 -15.01 -1.84 1.52
C LEU A 102 -16.24 -1.03 1.14
N SER A 103 -16.91 -1.38 0.05
CA SER A 103 -18.15 -0.69 -0.34
C SER A 103 -19.35 -1.15 0.48
N GLY A 104 -19.14 -2.04 1.43
CA GLY A 104 -20.20 -2.50 2.30
C GLY A 104 -21.04 -3.64 1.75
N ALA A 105 -20.58 -4.27 0.67
CA ALA A 105 -21.33 -5.36 0.06
C ALA A 105 -21.55 -6.52 1.01
N GLY A 106 -20.65 -6.69 1.98
CA GLY A 106 -20.77 -7.76 2.95
C GLY A 106 -21.50 -7.39 4.23
N ARG A 107 -22.01 -6.17 4.36
CA ARG A 107 -22.74 -5.76 5.55
C ARG A 107 -24.20 -6.15 5.42
N SER A 108 -24.73 -6.52 6.50
CA SER A 108 -26.15 -6.80 6.57
C SER A 108 -26.92 -5.57 6.95
#